data_0c18e784f0fe2c053a62b5d518f1d640
#
_entry.id   0c18e784f0fe2c053a62b5d518f1d640
#
_cell.length_a   1.000
_cell.length_b   1.000
_cell.length_c   1.000
_cell.angle_alpha   90.00
_cell.angle_beta   90.00
_cell.angle_gamma   90.00
#
_symmetry.space_group_name_H-M   'P 1'
#
loop_
_entity.id
_entity.type
_entity.pdbx_description
1 polymer ?
#
loop_
_entity_poly.entity_id
_entity_poly.type
_entity_poly.pdbx_seq_one_letter_code
_entity_poly.pdbx_strand_id
1 'polypeptide(L)'
;MKKITALLLALLMLVGALAGCGKQNDTNKTDKLSIVTTFPEYDWVREILGDKADNAEGTMLLNNGVDLHSYQPTADDIVKISDCDLFIYVGGESDGWVDDALKNATNKNMKVINLLDVLGDSVKTEEVVE
;
A
#
# COMPACT_ATOMS: atom_id res chain seq x y z
N MET A 1 44.64 23.27 -33.13
CA MET A 1 44.55 21.92 -32.59
C MET A 1 44.03 21.92 -31.13
N LYS A 2 44.62 22.66 -30.19
CA LYS A 2 44.20 22.66 -28.77
C LYS A 2 42.73 23.10 -28.53
N LYS A 3 42.18 24.01 -29.34
CA LYS A 3 40.78 24.47 -29.20
C LYS A 3 39.75 23.45 -29.70
N ILE A 4 40.12 22.65 -30.69
CA ILE A 4 39.25 21.58 -31.23
C ILE A 4 39.18 20.39 -30.28
N THR A 5 40.31 20.04 -29.64
CA THR A 5 40.35 18.99 -28.62
C THR A 5 39.54 19.37 -27.36
N ALA A 6 39.56 20.65 -26.95
CA ALA A 6 38.75 21.11 -25.83
C ALA A 6 37.23 21.07 -26.14
N LEU A 7 36.86 21.41 -27.38
CA LEU A 7 35.46 21.37 -27.83
C LEU A 7 34.93 19.93 -27.91
N LEU A 8 35.73 18.98 -28.38
CA LEU A 8 35.39 17.56 -28.42
C LEU A 8 35.25 16.95 -27.03
N LEU A 9 36.11 17.34 -26.08
CA LEU A 9 36.00 16.88 -24.68
C LEU A 9 34.74 17.44 -23.98
N ALA A 10 34.39 18.71 -24.25
CA ALA A 10 33.18 19.30 -23.71
C ALA A 10 31.90 18.64 -24.27
N LEU A 11 31.90 18.28 -25.56
CA LEU A 11 30.79 17.58 -26.20
C LEU A 11 30.63 16.16 -25.65
N LEU A 12 31.75 15.47 -25.37
CA LEU A 12 31.72 14.10 -24.76
C LEU A 12 31.15 14.12 -23.34
N MET A 13 31.47 15.17 -22.56
CA MET A 13 30.90 15.34 -21.22
C MET A 13 29.41 15.65 -21.23
N LEU A 14 28.94 16.40 -22.26
CA LEU A 14 27.53 16.74 -22.39
C LEU A 14 26.66 15.52 -22.75
N VAL A 15 27.17 14.60 -23.58
CA VAL A 15 26.50 13.36 -23.97
C VAL A 15 26.43 12.37 -22.76
N GLY A 16 27.45 12.38 -21.89
CA GLY A 16 27.46 11.55 -20.69
C GLY A 16 26.41 11.97 -19.64
N ALA A 17 26.05 13.25 -19.58
CA ALA A 17 25.04 13.76 -18.64
C ALA A 17 23.59 13.41 -19.04
N LEU A 18 23.32 13.13 -20.32
CA LEU A 18 22.00 12.75 -20.82
C LEU A 18 21.73 11.24 -20.72
N ALA A 19 22.76 10.42 -20.54
CA ALA A 19 22.62 8.97 -20.34
C ALA A 19 22.34 8.57 -18.87
N GLY A 20 22.34 9.54 -17.95
CA GLY A 20 22.11 9.35 -16.52
C GLY A 20 20.65 9.36 -16.07
N CYS A 21 19.65 9.46 -16.97
CA CYS A 21 18.27 9.10 -16.63
C CYS A 21 18.19 7.58 -16.57
N GLY A 22 18.77 7.02 -15.49
CA GLY A 22 18.60 5.64 -15.12
C GLY A 22 17.11 5.37 -15.01
N LYS A 23 16.64 4.34 -15.70
CA LYS A 23 15.46 3.58 -15.35
C LYS A 23 15.40 3.54 -13.82
N GLN A 24 14.42 4.21 -13.27
CA GLN A 24 13.98 3.94 -11.92
C GLN A 24 13.61 2.47 -11.96
N ASN A 25 14.45 1.63 -11.35
CA ASN A 25 14.09 0.26 -11.13
C ASN A 25 12.78 0.31 -10.35
N ASP A 26 11.70 -0.09 -10.98
CA ASP A 26 10.54 -0.59 -10.27
C ASP A 26 11.07 -1.68 -9.36
N THR A 27 11.26 -1.33 -8.09
CA THR A 27 11.67 -2.23 -7.05
C THR A 27 10.63 -3.34 -7.00
N ASN A 28 11.01 -4.51 -7.52
CA ASN A 28 10.41 -5.81 -7.23
C ASN A 28 8.91 -5.75 -6.88
N LYS A 29 8.06 -5.39 -7.83
CA LYS A 29 6.70 -5.89 -7.79
C LYS A 29 6.85 -7.39 -8.01
N THR A 30 6.83 -8.15 -6.93
CA THR A 30 6.63 -9.58 -7.02
C THR A 30 5.34 -9.78 -7.81
N ASP A 31 5.26 -10.79 -8.69
CA ASP A 31 4.02 -11.14 -9.39
C ASP A 31 2.91 -11.60 -8.43
N LYS A 32 3.08 -11.34 -7.12
CA LYS A 32 2.17 -11.67 -6.04
C LYS A 32 1.19 -10.54 -5.80
N LEU A 33 -0.05 -10.92 -5.54
CA LEU A 33 -1.10 -10.01 -5.12
C LEU A 33 -0.76 -9.42 -3.74
N SER A 34 -0.55 -8.11 -3.66
CA SER A 34 -0.30 -7.41 -2.41
C SER A 34 -1.60 -7.08 -1.70
N ILE A 35 -1.81 -7.66 -0.50
CA ILE A 35 -3.02 -7.50 0.30
C ILE A 35 -2.65 -6.87 1.64
N VAL A 36 -3.31 -5.77 1.99
CA VAL A 36 -3.16 -5.12 3.30
C VAL A 36 -4.48 -5.22 4.04
N THR A 37 -4.41 -5.59 5.32
CA THR A 37 -5.56 -5.66 6.22
C THR A 37 -5.30 -4.88 7.49
N THR A 38 -6.34 -4.39 8.15
CA THR A 38 -6.20 -3.82 9.50
C THR A 38 -6.08 -4.93 10.55
N PHE A 39 -7.14 -5.56 10.93
CA PHE A 39 -7.25 -6.68 11.90
C PHE A 39 -8.75 -6.97 12.13
N PRO A 40 -9.22 -8.17 12.25
CA PRO A 40 -8.65 -9.52 12.15
C PRO A 40 -8.74 -10.16 10.75
N GLU A 41 -9.06 -9.39 9.72
CA GLU A 41 -9.35 -9.86 8.37
C GLU A 41 -8.18 -10.64 7.75
N TYR A 42 -6.98 -10.47 8.30
CA TYR A 42 -5.78 -11.15 7.84
C TYR A 42 -5.92 -12.67 7.83
N ASP A 43 -6.45 -13.24 8.90
CA ASP A 43 -6.64 -14.70 9.00
C ASP A 43 -7.74 -15.18 8.05
N TRP A 44 -8.81 -14.40 7.88
CA TRP A 44 -9.87 -14.72 6.92
C TRP A 44 -9.35 -14.71 5.48
N VAL A 45 -8.54 -13.74 5.13
CA VAL A 45 -7.91 -13.67 3.81
C VAL A 45 -7.05 -14.90 3.56
N ARG A 46 -6.24 -15.32 4.52
CA ARG A 46 -5.41 -16.52 4.41
C ARG A 46 -6.25 -17.79 4.22
N GLU A 47 -7.32 -17.96 4.98
CA GLU A 47 -8.23 -19.09 4.85
C GLU A 47 -8.93 -19.10 3.47
N ILE A 48 -9.36 -17.94 2.97
CA ILE A 48 -9.99 -17.82 1.65
C ILE A 48 -9.00 -18.14 0.53
N LEU A 49 -7.77 -17.69 0.65
CA LEU A 49 -6.72 -17.98 -0.34
C LEU A 49 -6.35 -19.46 -0.39
N GLY A 50 -6.35 -20.15 0.77
CA GLY A 50 -6.03 -21.57 0.85
C GLY A 50 -4.74 -21.91 0.12
N ASP A 51 -4.78 -22.86 -0.81
CA ASP A 51 -3.62 -23.29 -1.60
C ASP A 51 -3.04 -22.19 -2.53
N LYS A 52 -3.75 -21.07 -2.69
CA LYS A 52 -3.28 -19.92 -3.47
C LYS A 52 -2.55 -18.87 -2.64
N ALA A 53 -2.38 -19.09 -1.34
CA ALA A 53 -1.72 -18.14 -0.43
C ALA A 53 -0.28 -17.81 -0.89
N ASP A 54 0.41 -18.73 -1.55
CA ASP A 54 1.75 -18.51 -2.09
C ASP A 54 1.79 -17.48 -3.23
N ASN A 55 0.65 -17.17 -3.85
CA ASN A 55 0.51 -16.15 -4.90
C ASN A 55 0.14 -14.76 -4.36
N ALA A 56 0.03 -14.62 -3.05
CA ALA A 56 -0.29 -13.36 -2.39
C ALA A 56 0.76 -13.02 -1.32
N GLU A 57 0.91 -11.74 -1.07
CA GLU A 57 1.68 -11.18 0.05
C GLU A 57 0.70 -10.42 0.94
N GLY A 58 0.40 -11.00 2.11
CA GLY A 58 -0.51 -10.43 3.08
C GLY A 58 0.24 -9.61 4.14
N THR A 59 -0.19 -8.41 4.39
CA THR A 59 0.31 -7.54 5.46
C THR A 59 -0.82 -7.20 6.42
N MET A 60 -0.63 -7.51 7.69
CA MET A 60 -1.52 -7.07 8.78
C MET A 60 -0.90 -5.83 9.45
N LEU A 61 -1.64 -4.72 9.52
CA LEU A 61 -1.15 -3.47 10.08
C LEU A 61 -1.03 -3.53 11.61
N LEU A 62 -2.04 -4.08 12.28
CA LEU A 62 -2.05 -4.20 13.74
C LEU A 62 -1.43 -5.52 14.21
N ASN A 63 -0.13 -5.69 14.03
CA ASN A 63 0.56 -6.93 14.40
C ASN A 63 1.29 -6.87 15.76
N ASN A 64 1.32 -5.70 16.44
CA ASN A 64 2.15 -5.44 17.62
C ASN A 64 1.35 -5.33 18.93
N GLY A 65 0.13 -5.87 19.00
CA GLY A 65 -0.70 -5.79 20.20
C GLY A 65 -1.21 -4.38 20.52
N VAL A 66 -1.25 -3.49 19.55
CA VAL A 66 -1.84 -2.17 19.68
C VAL A 66 -3.36 -2.32 19.72
N ASP A 67 -4.01 -1.57 20.60
CA ASP A 67 -5.47 -1.49 20.65
C ASP A 67 -6.01 -0.85 19.37
N LEU A 68 -6.99 -1.51 18.75
CA LEU A 68 -7.64 -1.06 17.52
C LEU A 68 -8.20 0.38 17.65
N HIS A 69 -8.77 0.72 18.81
CA HIS A 69 -9.37 2.04 19.04
C HIS A 69 -8.36 3.18 19.14
N SER A 70 -7.11 2.87 19.43
CA SER A 70 -6.02 3.84 19.54
C SER A 70 -4.99 3.76 18.42
N TYR A 71 -5.23 2.88 17.44
CA TYR A 71 -4.30 2.71 16.31
C TYR A 71 -4.24 3.97 15.47
N GLN A 72 -3.01 4.39 15.17
CA GLN A 72 -2.71 5.42 14.18
C GLN A 72 -1.68 4.86 13.21
N PRO A 73 -1.94 4.91 11.90
CA PRO A 73 -1.01 4.37 10.92
C PRO A 73 0.31 5.13 10.93
N THR A 74 1.39 4.39 10.82
CA THR A 74 2.72 4.96 10.60
C THR A 74 2.88 5.39 9.14
N ALA A 75 3.92 6.18 8.84
CA ALA A 75 4.23 6.54 7.46
C ALA A 75 4.50 5.29 6.59
N ASP A 76 5.09 4.25 7.16
CA ASP A 76 5.35 2.98 6.48
C ASP A 76 4.04 2.23 6.17
N ASP A 77 3.08 2.25 7.08
CA ASP A 77 1.75 1.66 6.85
C ASP A 77 1.00 2.38 5.72
N ILE A 78 1.07 3.71 5.68
CA ILE A 78 0.50 4.51 4.59
C ILE A 78 1.11 4.14 3.24
N VAL A 79 2.43 3.92 3.18
CA VAL A 79 3.09 3.47 1.94
C VAL A 79 2.60 2.09 1.52
N LYS A 80 2.51 1.13 2.45
CA LYS A 80 1.99 -0.22 2.17
C LYS A 80 0.56 -0.19 1.63
N ILE A 81 -0.32 0.60 2.27
CA ILE A 81 -1.71 0.80 1.81
C ILE A 81 -1.71 1.43 0.41
N SER A 82 -0.91 2.47 0.21
CA SER A 82 -0.88 3.24 -1.04
C SER A 82 -0.53 2.38 -2.26
N ASP A 83 0.31 1.36 -2.09
CA ASP A 83 0.86 0.55 -3.18
C ASP A 83 0.20 -0.83 -3.32
N CYS A 84 -0.65 -1.25 -2.37
CA CYS A 84 -1.26 -2.57 -2.39
C CYS A 84 -2.28 -2.73 -3.53
N ASP A 85 -2.61 -3.98 -3.85
CA ASP A 85 -3.63 -4.32 -4.84
C ASP A 85 -5.02 -4.46 -4.21
N LEU A 86 -5.06 -4.87 -2.94
CA LEU A 86 -6.29 -5.04 -2.16
C LEU A 86 -6.08 -4.53 -0.73
N PHE A 87 -6.93 -3.62 -0.30
CA PHE A 87 -6.99 -3.13 1.07
C PHE A 87 -8.34 -3.51 1.70
N ILE A 88 -8.31 -4.17 2.85
CA ILE A 88 -9.50 -4.61 3.59
C ILE A 88 -9.44 -4.04 5.00
N TYR A 89 -10.52 -3.43 5.46
CA TYR A 89 -10.66 -2.88 6.80
C TYR A 89 -12.09 -3.03 7.32
N VAL A 90 -12.26 -2.94 8.64
CA VAL A 90 -13.57 -3.12 9.28
C VAL A 90 -14.51 -1.96 8.97
N GLY A 91 -14.04 -0.74 9.12
CA GLY A 91 -14.84 0.47 9.08
C GLY A 91 -15.26 0.97 10.46
N GLY A 92 -16.08 2.02 10.49
CA GLY A 92 -16.53 2.67 11.72
C GLY A 92 -15.53 3.70 12.26
N GLU A 93 -15.74 4.10 13.53
CA GLU A 93 -15.01 5.23 14.13
C GLU A 93 -13.51 4.96 14.25
N SER A 94 -13.12 3.72 14.54
CA SER A 94 -11.69 3.35 14.71
C SER A 94 -10.89 3.45 13.40
N ASP A 95 -11.56 3.39 12.25
CA ASP A 95 -10.95 3.45 10.93
C ASP A 95 -11.13 4.82 10.23
N GLY A 96 -11.49 5.86 10.97
CA GLY A 96 -11.68 7.22 10.43
C GLY A 96 -10.46 7.81 9.72
N TRP A 97 -9.27 7.29 9.97
CA TRP A 97 -8.02 7.66 9.31
C TRP A 97 -7.90 7.12 7.88
N VAL A 98 -8.69 6.09 7.51
CA VAL A 98 -8.59 5.39 6.22
C VAL A 98 -8.86 6.32 5.04
N ASP A 99 -9.86 7.19 5.14
CA ASP A 99 -10.20 8.12 4.07
C ASP A 99 -9.02 9.02 3.68
N ASP A 100 -8.25 9.49 4.66
CA ASP A 100 -7.07 10.31 4.42
C ASP A 100 -5.92 9.50 3.82
N ALA A 101 -5.73 8.26 4.24
CA ALA A 101 -4.75 7.34 3.67
C ALA A 101 -5.05 7.07 2.17
N LEU A 102 -6.31 6.82 1.83
CA LEU A 102 -6.73 6.50 0.46
C LEU A 102 -6.64 7.67 -0.52
N LYS A 103 -6.79 8.92 -0.05
CA LYS A 103 -6.66 10.11 -0.92
C LYS A 103 -5.32 10.17 -1.66
N ASN A 104 -4.26 9.68 -1.04
CA ASN A 104 -2.91 9.74 -1.55
C ASN A 104 -2.42 8.40 -2.15
N ALA A 105 -3.31 7.42 -2.31
CA ALA A 105 -2.94 6.11 -2.86
C ALA A 105 -2.36 6.22 -4.27
N THR A 106 -1.21 5.59 -4.49
CA THR A 106 -0.49 5.57 -5.77
C THR A 106 -1.05 4.53 -6.72
N ASN A 107 -1.44 3.37 -6.21
CA ASN A 107 -2.09 2.33 -7.02
C ASN A 107 -3.55 2.70 -7.30
N LYS A 108 -3.81 3.26 -8.47
CA LYS A 108 -5.18 3.65 -8.89
C LYS A 108 -6.09 2.46 -9.24
N ASN A 109 -5.53 1.26 -9.33
CA ASN A 109 -6.28 0.02 -9.58
C ASN A 109 -6.58 -0.76 -8.30
N MET A 110 -6.13 -0.26 -7.14
CA MET A 110 -6.36 -0.86 -5.84
C MET A 110 -7.86 -1.11 -5.63
N LYS A 111 -8.19 -2.28 -5.10
CA LYS A 111 -9.52 -2.60 -4.60
C LYS A 111 -9.57 -2.32 -3.10
N VAL A 112 -10.65 -1.70 -2.66
CA VAL A 112 -10.88 -1.38 -1.25
C VAL A 112 -12.16 -2.03 -0.79
N ILE A 113 -12.11 -2.74 0.34
CA ILE A 113 -13.27 -3.38 0.96
C ILE A 113 -13.42 -2.83 2.38
N ASN A 114 -14.51 -2.09 2.60
CA ASN A 114 -15.00 -1.75 3.93
C ASN A 114 -16.02 -2.81 4.34
N LEU A 115 -15.74 -3.57 5.39
CA LEU A 115 -16.61 -4.68 5.78
C LEU A 115 -17.97 -4.22 6.30
N LEU A 116 -18.03 -3.11 7.03
CA LEU A 116 -19.31 -2.55 7.47
C LEU A 116 -20.18 -2.13 6.30
N ASP A 117 -19.61 -1.54 5.26
CA ASP A 117 -20.35 -1.17 4.04
C ASP A 117 -20.88 -2.40 3.31
N VAL A 118 -20.07 -3.47 3.25
CA VAL A 118 -20.49 -4.74 2.62
C VAL A 118 -21.64 -5.39 3.38
N LEU A 119 -21.62 -5.33 4.71
CA LEU A 119 -22.66 -5.90 5.58
C LEU A 119 -23.96 -5.05 5.54
N GLY A 120 -23.85 -3.74 5.33
CA GLY A 120 -24.98 -2.82 5.23
C GLY A 120 -25.96 -2.98 6.40
N ASP A 121 -27.24 -3.22 6.10
CA ASP A 121 -28.30 -3.35 7.10
C ASP A 121 -28.16 -4.57 8.05
N SER A 122 -27.20 -5.46 7.80
CA SER A 122 -26.93 -6.60 8.68
C SER A 122 -26.05 -6.22 9.88
N VAL A 123 -25.46 -5.03 9.87
CA VAL A 123 -24.67 -4.51 10.99
C VAL A 123 -25.58 -4.25 12.18
N LYS A 124 -25.18 -4.81 13.35
CA LYS A 124 -25.85 -4.52 14.62
C LYS A 124 -24.98 -3.54 15.41
N THR A 125 -25.58 -2.46 15.88
CA THR A 125 -24.97 -1.55 16.86
C THR A 125 -25.18 -2.11 18.26
N GLU A 126 -24.19 -1.98 19.13
CA GLU A 126 -24.35 -2.27 20.55
C GLU A 126 -25.40 -1.31 21.14
N GLU A 127 -26.39 -1.87 21.84
CA GLU A 127 -27.29 -1.06 22.66
C GLU A 127 -26.54 -0.71 23.95
N VAL A 128 -26.34 0.58 24.17
CA VAL A 128 -25.82 1.07 25.45
C VAL A 128 -26.91 0.82 26.49
N VAL A 129 -26.71 -0.16 27.35
CA VAL A 129 -27.60 -0.40 28.52
C VAL A 129 -27.20 0.62 29.58
N GLU A 130 -28.03 1.66 29.77
CA GLU A 130 -27.91 2.60 30.89
C GLU A 130 -28.24 1.94 32.22
#